data_d2995563e8cb07f21e2b6ed81f679f83
#
_entry.id   d2995563e8cb07f21e2b6ed81f679f83
#
_cell.length_a   1.000
_cell.length_b   1.000
_cell.length_c   1.000
_cell.angle_alpha   90.00
_cell.angle_beta   90.00
_cell.angle_gamma   90.00
#
_symmetry.space_group_name_H-M   'P 1'
#
loop_
_entity.id
_entity.type
_entity.pdbx_description
1 polymer ?
#
loop_
_entity_poly.entity_id
_entity_poly.type
_entity_poly.pdbx_seq_one_letter_code
_entity_poly.pdbx_strand_id
1 'polypeptide(L)'
;MALHLFRCKGIDQLISDSENAEVRLKKSLGWLSLTSLGIGAVIGSGIFTIIGTAIAGQKFQASSILNAPLLEYLIHHSASFGRPGAGPAIALSFILVAIACGFASVCYAELAAMIPIAGSAYTYTYATMGELVAWIIGWDLILEYAVSNMAVSVGFSQHLVNLLDWFGVHPNPRWISPAYLPSGLSDLEGNMLYGPGWHFGFNWPAFIIVMLLTVILVRGIRESAETNNVMVLLKIIAILVFISFASRFIHPSNWHPFAPNGWPGILTGGSIVFFTYIGFDSVSTAAEECKRPQRDLPIGIIATLVVCTLLYISVVVVLTGLVRWDTLVDDAAPVVNTLKRLHISSVRLVVLIGALMGMISSLLVFQIGQARVWFAMSRDGLFPRIFGRVHPRYQTPDFSTWMAGFVVGIPAGLLDIGTFADLSNIGTLFAFALVAGGVLILRYREPDRHRAFRAPGGPIAPVLTILTCFLLMAGLPIMNWIRFFVWMAIGLVIYYNYGRKRSTLRAANQA
;
A
#
# COMPACT_ATOMS: atom_id res chain seq x y z
N MET A 1 35.88 7.91 6.11
CA MET A 1 34.67 8.61 5.62
C MET A 1 33.49 7.66 5.41
N ALA A 2 33.66 6.44 4.91
CA ALA A 2 32.58 5.46 4.71
C ALA A 2 31.97 4.89 6.00
N LEU A 3 32.77 4.70 7.07
CA LEU A 3 32.34 4.14 8.37
C LEU A 3 31.26 4.97 9.10
N HIS A 4 31.12 6.26 8.78
CA HIS A 4 30.13 7.13 9.40
C HIS A 4 28.71 7.03 8.79
N LEU A 5 28.56 6.46 7.61
CA LEU A 5 27.27 6.36 6.89
C LEU A 5 26.42 5.16 7.37
N PHE A 6 27.08 4.14 7.93
CA PHE A 6 26.45 2.89 8.38
C PHE A 6 26.39 2.80 9.92
N ARG A 7 26.37 3.94 10.62
CA ARG A 7 26.19 3.97 12.07
C ARG A 7 24.75 3.64 12.42
N CYS A 8 24.59 2.61 13.25
CA CYS A 8 23.27 2.21 13.77
C CYS A 8 22.94 2.97 15.05
N LYS A 9 21.67 3.26 15.28
CA LYS A 9 21.15 3.74 16.54
C LYS A 9 20.91 2.53 17.44
N GLY A 10 21.42 2.56 18.68
CA GLY A 10 21.29 1.42 19.60
C GLY A 10 19.82 1.10 19.90
N ILE A 11 19.44 -0.19 19.87
CA ILE A 11 18.04 -0.61 20.09
C ILE A 11 17.56 -0.20 21.47
N ASP A 12 18.42 -0.35 22.51
CA ASP A 12 18.07 0.00 23.88
C ASP A 12 17.90 1.52 24.07
N GLN A 13 18.69 2.31 23.32
CA GLN A 13 18.54 3.76 23.28
C GLN A 13 17.21 4.15 22.60
N LEU A 14 16.87 3.50 21.50
CA LEU A 14 15.61 3.73 20.81
C LEU A 14 14.40 3.44 21.73
N ILE A 15 14.45 2.35 22.49
CA ILE A 15 13.40 1.96 23.44
C ILE A 15 13.31 2.98 24.58
N SER A 16 14.44 3.39 25.17
CA SER A 16 14.46 4.37 26.25
C SER A 16 13.95 5.74 25.81
N ASP A 17 14.31 6.18 24.59
CA ASP A 17 13.83 7.44 24.01
C ASP A 17 12.31 7.44 23.83
N SER A 18 11.69 6.29 23.47
CA SER A 18 10.25 6.15 23.29
C SER A 18 9.45 6.07 24.60
N GLU A 19 10.09 5.65 25.69
CA GLU A 19 9.47 5.54 27.03
C GLU A 19 9.52 6.85 27.84
N ASN A 20 10.15 7.89 27.32
CA ASN A 20 10.25 9.18 27.98
C ASN A 20 8.85 9.78 28.19
N ALA A 21 8.55 10.20 29.44
CA ALA A 21 7.22 10.61 29.89
C ALA A 21 6.58 11.76 29.09
N GLU A 22 7.40 12.61 28.46
CA GLU A 22 6.96 13.76 27.65
C GLU A 22 6.41 13.37 26.27
N VAL A 23 6.76 12.18 25.76
CA VAL A 23 6.46 11.74 24.38
C VAL A 23 5.69 10.41 24.33
N ARG A 24 5.45 9.78 25.48
CA ARG A 24 4.86 8.44 25.59
C ARG A 24 3.40 8.43 25.15
N LEU A 25 3.07 7.53 24.21
CA LEU A 25 1.69 7.27 23.78
C LEU A 25 0.95 6.36 24.77
N LYS A 26 -0.39 6.49 24.80
CA LYS A 26 -1.24 5.66 25.68
C LYS A 26 -1.34 4.25 25.14
N LYS A 27 -0.86 3.25 25.88
CA LYS A 27 -0.95 1.82 25.53
C LYS A 27 -2.40 1.32 25.66
N SER A 28 -3.14 1.30 24.56
CA SER A 28 -4.55 0.92 24.52
C SER A 28 -4.84 -0.29 23.63
N LEU A 29 -4.01 -0.57 22.61
CA LEU A 29 -4.26 -1.53 21.57
C LEU A 29 -3.88 -2.96 21.99
N GLY A 30 -4.81 -3.91 21.81
CA GLY A 30 -4.55 -5.34 21.88
C GLY A 30 -4.46 -5.97 20.48
N TRP A 31 -4.19 -7.28 20.41
CA TRP A 31 -4.01 -8.00 19.15
C TRP A 31 -5.20 -7.88 18.19
N LEU A 32 -6.45 -7.90 18.69
CA LEU A 32 -7.66 -7.72 17.87
C LEU A 32 -7.71 -6.33 17.22
N SER A 33 -7.43 -5.28 17.99
CA SER A 33 -7.39 -3.91 17.48
C SER A 33 -6.27 -3.72 16.47
N LEU A 34 -5.11 -4.35 16.69
CA LEU A 34 -3.99 -4.36 15.75
C LEU A 34 -4.34 -5.10 14.45
N THR A 35 -4.98 -6.27 14.56
CA THR A 35 -5.48 -7.01 13.38
C THR A 35 -6.51 -6.18 12.61
N SER A 36 -7.44 -5.55 13.33
CA SER A 36 -8.42 -4.65 12.71
C SER A 36 -7.76 -3.45 12.02
N LEU A 37 -6.73 -2.87 12.65
CA LEU A 37 -5.95 -1.78 12.04
C LEU A 37 -5.29 -2.24 10.73
N GLY A 38 -4.67 -3.41 10.75
CA GLY A 38 -4.04 -4.00 9.56
C GLY A 38 -5.06 -4.31 8.46
N ILE A 39 -6.17 -4.97 8.78
CA ILE A 39 -7.27 -5.21 7.83
C ILE A 39 -7.81 -3.86 7.30
N GLY A 40 -7.86 -2.84 8.18
CA GLY A 40 -8.22 -1.46 7.83
C GLY A 40 -7.35 -0.89 6.73
N ALA A 41 -6.04 -1.04 6.87
CA ALA A 41 -5.06 -0.57 5.89
C ALA A 41 -5.12 -1.40 4.59
N VAL A 42 -5.10 -2.72 4.70
CA VAL A 42 -4.93 -3.67 3.59
C VAL A 42 -6.16 -3.72 2.67
N ILE A 43 -7.38 -3.86 3.22
CA ILE A 43 -8.60 -3.90 2.40
C ILE A 43 -9.03 -2.47 2.05
N GLY A 44 -8.44 -1.91 1.00
CA GLY A 44 -8.72 -0.60 0.43
C GLY A 44 -9.20 -0.69 -1.02
N SER A 45 -8.67 0.17 -1.88
CA SER A 45 -9.00 0.20 -3.31
C SER A 45 -8.52 -1.03 -4.07
N GLY A 46 -7.49 -1.72 -3.60
CA GLY A 46 -6.85 -2.81 -4.34
C GLY A 46 -7.83 -3.87 -4.83
N ILE A 47 -8.58 -4.50 -3.92
CA ILE A 47 -9.54 -5.57 -4.25
C ILE A 47 -10.79 -5.04 -4.98
N PHE A 48 -11.15 -3.78 -4.81
CA PHE A 48 -12.34 -3.22 -5.43
C PHE A 48 -12.07 -2.52 -6.77
N THR A 49 -10.81 -2.11 -7.05
CA THR A 49 -10.46 -1.29 -8.21
C THR A 49 -9.42 -1.94 -9.11
N ILE A 50 -8.24 -2.31 -8.58
CA ILE A 50 -7.08 -2.74 -9.39
C ILE A 50 -7.21 -4.18 -9.89
N ILE A 51 -8.06 -4.97 -9.26
CA ILE A 51 -8.25 -6.38 -9.58
C ILE A 51 -8.66 -6.62 -11.04
N GLY A 52 -9.44 -5.72 -11.65
CA GLY A 52 -9.82 -5.79 -13.05
C GLY A 52 -8.60 -5.82 -13.99
N THR A 53 -7.67 -4.90 -13.76
CA THR A 53 -6.40 -4.83 -14.50
C THR A 53 -5.54 -6.08 -14.29
N ALA A 54 -5.51 -6.65 -13.09
CA ALA A 54 -4.74 -7.87 -12.82
C ALA A 54 -5.34 -9.11 -13.52
N ILE A 55 -6.66 -9.18 -13.62
CA ILE A 55 -7.38 -10.28 -14.27
C ILE A 55 -7.27 -10.15 -15.79
N ALA A 56 -7.65 -9.00 -16.35
CA ALA A 56 -7.79 -8.81 -17.79
C ALA A 56 -6.50 -8.35 -18.48
N GLY A 57 -5.55 -7.82 -17.73
CA GLY A 57 -4.35 -7.19 -18.26
C GLY A 57 -4.55 -5.72 -18.59
N GLN A 58 -3.49 -5.11 -19.11
CA GLN A 58 -3.49 -3.71 -19.55
C GLN A 58 -2.90 -3.61 -20.94
N LYS A 59 -3.57 -2.90 -21.83
CA LYS A 59 -3.12 -2.64 -23.20
C LYS A 59 -2.78 -1.17 -23.35
N PHE A 60 -1.69 -0.88 -24.07
CA PHE A 60 -1.30 0.47 -24.45
C PHE A 60 -1.41 0.63 -25.97
N GLN A 61 -1.66 1.84 -26.44
CA GLN A 61 -1.83 2.13 -27.88
C GLN A 61 -0.54 1.96 -28.67
N ALA A 62 0.63 2.18 -28.05
CA ALA A 62 1.93 2.05 -28.68
C ALA A 62 2.77 0.96 -28.00
N SER A 63 3.44 0.15 -28.80
CA SER A 63 4.46 -0.79 -28.33
C SER A 63 5.68 -0.02 -27.83
N SER A 64 6.16 -0.35 -26.63
CA SER A 64 7.35 0.24 -26.05
C SER A 64 8.09 -0.76 -25.17
N ILE A 65 9.42 -0.69 -25.15
CA ILE A 65 10.26 -1.42 -24.21
C ILE A 65 9.89 -1.03 -22.76
N LEU A 66 9.54 0.23 -22.53
CA LEU A 66 9.21 0.76 -21.21
C LEU A 66 7.92 0.16 -20.63
N ASN A 67 7.03 -0.36 -21.49
CA ASN A 67 5.78 -0.99 -21.10
C ASN A 67 5.95 -2.48 -20.77
N ALA A 68 7.05 -3.09 -21.18
CA ALA A 68 7.30 -4.51 -20.93
C ALA A 68 7.65 -4.77 -19.46
N PRO A 69 7.10 -5.83 -18.84
CA PRO A 69 7.62 -6.33 -17.58
C PRO A 69 9.12 -6.63 -17.69
N LEU A 70 9.90 -6.27 -16.66
CA LEU A 70 11.36 -6.39 -16.72
C LEU A 70 11.81 -7.82 -17.01
N LEU A 71 11.19 -8.82 -16.38
CA LEU A 71 11.52 -10.21 -16.58
C LEU A 71 11.23 -10.66 -18.03
N GLU A 72 10.09 -10.26 -18.59
CA GLU A 72 9.70 -10.58 -19.97
C GLU A 72 10.67 -9.96 -20.96
N TYR A 73 11.07 -8.71 -20.75
CA TYR A 73 12.10 -8.04 -21.55
C TYR A 73 13.46 -8.73 -21.48
N LEU A 74 13.89 -9.17 -20.29
CA LEU A 74 15.18 -9.87 -20.13
C LEU A 74 15.20 -11.22 -20.83
N ILE A 75 14.05 -11.90 -20.94
CA ILE A 75 13.96 -13.21 -21.60
C ILE A 75 13.79 -13.06 -23.12
N HIS A 76 12.91 -12.18 -23.57
CA HIS A 76 12.49 -12.08 -24.96
C HIS A 76 13.05 -10.87 -25.73
N HIS A 77 13.66 -9.90 -25.03
CA HIS A 77 14.20 -8.65 -25.59
C HIS A 77 13.21 -7.88 -26.47
N SER A 78 11.89 -8.02 -26.23
CA SER A 78 10.82 -7.46 -27.04
C SER A 78 10.13 -6.28 -26.35
N ALA A 79 9.64 -5.34 -27.17
CA ALA A 79 8.72 -4.31 -26.70
C ALA A 79 7.31 -4.91 -26.53
N SER A 80 6.54 -4.33 -25.60
CA SER A 80 5.17 -4.80 -25.32
C SER A 80 4.14 -3.70 -25.53
N PHE A 81 2.93 -4.11 -25.97
CA PHE A 81 1.74 -3.24 -26.01
C PHE A 81 1.05 -3.13 -24.64
N GLY A 82 1.60 -3.72 -23.58
CA GLY A 82 1.00 -3.70 -22.27
C GLY A 82 1.42 -4.90 -21.42
N ARG A 83 0.55 -5.27 -20.51
CA ARG A 83 0.79 -6.36 -19.56
C ARG A 83 -0.23 -7.47 -19.75
N PRO A 84 0.20 -8.76 -19.79
CA PRO A 84 -0.74 -9.87 -19.85
C PRO A 84 -1.49 -10.01 -18.51
N GLY A 85 -2.82 -10.19 -18.57
CA GLY A 85 -3.64 -10.49 -17.39
C GLY A 85 -3.54 -11.96 -17.00
N ALA A 86 -3.80 -12.26 -15.72
CA ALA A 86 -3.77 -13.63 -15.22
C ALA A 86 -5.00 -14.46 -15.64
N GLY A 87 -6.09 -13.80 -16.04
CA GLY A 87 -7.38 -14.47 -16.25
C GLY A 87 -7.91 -15.07 -14.94
N PRO A 88 -8.66 -16.20 -15.02
CA PRO A 88 -9.11 -16.92 -13.83
C PRO A 88 -7.97 -17.43 -12.93
N ALA A 89 -6.75 -17.61 -13.47
CA ALA A 89 -5.57 -17.98 -12.70
C ALA A 89 -5.08 -16.86 -11.74
N ILE A 90 -5.75 -15.73 -11.68
CA ILE A 90 -5.49 -14.66 -10.70
C ILE A 90 -5.50 -15.19 -9.25
N ALA A 91 -6.27 -16.23 -8.95
CA ALA A 91 -6.23 -16.89 -7.66
C ALA A 91 -4.82 -17.42 -7.31
N LEU A 92 -4.08 -17.95 -8.31
CA LEU A 92 -2.68 -18.37 -8.14
C LEU A 92 -1.76 -17.17 -7.94
N SER A 93 -2.03 -16.04 -8.59
CA SER A 93 -1.31 -14.79 -8.37
C SER A 93 -1.46 -14.32 -6.91
N PHE A 94 -2.67 -14.36 -6.35
CA PHE A 94 -2.91 -14.04 -4.93
C PHE A 94 -2.19 -15.02 -3.99
N ILE A 95 -2.15 -16.31 -4.29
CA ILE A 95 -1.39 -17.31 -3.50
C ILE A 95 0.12 -17.00 -3.56
N LEU A 96 0.66 -16.71 -4.75
CA LEU A 96 2.07 -16.34 -4.91
C LEU A 96 2.44 -15.11 -4.07
N VAL A 97 1.62 -14.07 -4.12
CA VAL A 97 1.81 -12.86 -3.33
C VAL A 97 1.62 -13.12 -1.84
N ALA A 98 0.64 -13.94 -1.45
CA ALA A 98 0.43 -14.32 -0.05
C ALA A 98 1.65 -15.06 0.54
N ILE A 99 2.31 -15.90 -0.24
CA ILE A 99 3.54 -16.58 0.16
C ILE A 99 4.67 -15.55 0.35
N ALA A 100 4.86 -14.65 -0.61
CA ALA A 100 5.87 -13.58 -0.52
C ALA A 100 5.63 -12.67 0.70
N CYS A 101 4.41 -12.18 0.87
CA CYS A 101 4.01 -11.37 2.02
C CYS A 101 4.06 -12.16 3.34
N GLY A 102 3.82 -13.48 3.31
CA GLY A 102 3.95 -14.38 4.45
C GLY A 102 5.37 -14.40 4.99
N PHE A 103 6.37 -14.58 4.12
CA PHE A 103 7.79 -14.48 4.51
C PHE A 103 8.15 -13.08 4.98
N ALA A 104 7.67 -12.03 4.32
CA ALA A 104 7.89 -10.66 4.76
C ALA A 104 7.28 -10.38 6.13
N SER A 105 6.04 -10.83 6.36
CA SER A 105 5.30 -10.60 7.60
C SER A 105 5.98 -11.21 8.83
N VAL A 106 6.57 -12.40 8.71
CA VAL A 106 7.32 -12.99 9.83
C VAL A 106 8.66 -12.28 10.08
N CYS A 107 9.29 -11.68 9.06
CA CYS A 107 10.46 -10.82 9.26
C CYS A 107 10.07 -9.51 9.97
N TYR A 108 8.99 -8.87 9.54
CA TYR A 108 8.43 -7.70 10.24
C TYR A 108 8.03 -8.01 11.68
N ALA A 109 7.37 -9.16 11.92
CA ALA A 109 6.97 -9.60 13.24
C ALA A 109 8.16 -9.79 14.19
N GLU A 110 9.29 -10.34 13.71
CA GLU A 110 10.52 -10.47 14.51
C GLU A 110 11.08 -9.12 14.91
N LEU A 111 11.20 -8.17 13.97
CA LEU A 111 11.72 -6.83 14.28
C LEU A 111 10.74 -6.03 15.14
N ALA A 112 9.44 -6.08 14.85
CA ALA A 112 8.42 -5.38 15.63
C ALA A 112 8.36 -5.86 17.09
N ALA A 113 8.52 -7.17 17.32
CA ALA A 113 8.58 -7.72 18.68
C ALA A 113 9.85 -7.30 19.44
N MET A 114 10.95 -7.06 18.73
CA MET A 114 12.26 -6.72 19.31
C MET A 114 12.46 -5.21 19.45
N ILE A 115 11.92 -4.42 18.52
CA ILE A 115 12.02 -2.97 18.45
C ILE A 115 10.59 -2.38 18.40
N PRO A 116 9.85 -2.38 19.55
CA PRO A 116 8.43 -2.00 19.57
C PRO A 116 8.26 -0.46 19.56
N ILE A 117 8.75 0.18 18.50
CA ILE A 117 8.77 1.64 18.32
C ILE A 117 8.04 2.00 17.04
N ALA A 118 7.30 3.10 17.05
CA ALA A 118 6.68 3.66 15.86
C ALA A 118 7.74 4.10 14.83
N GLY A 119 7.43 3.92 13.55
CA GLY A 119 8.34 4.27 12.45
C GLY A 119 8.58 3.13 11.46
N SER A 120 8.04 1.92 11.73
CA SER A 120 8.07 0.78 10.81
C SER A 120 9.48 0.48 10.27
N ALA A 121 9.59 0.18 8.98
CA ALA A 121 10.84 -0.15 8.30
C ALA A 121 11.96 0.90 8.47
N TYR A 122 11.62 2.20 8.58
CA TYR A 122 12.59 3.26 8.83
C TYR A 122 13.37 3.02 10.12
N THR A 123 12.66 2.81 11.24
CA THR A 123 13.28 2.59 12.55
C THR A 123 14.06 1.27 12.57
N TYR A 124 13.52 0.21 11.95
CA TYR A 124 14.20 -1.08 11.89
C TYR A 124 15.51 -1.01 11.11
N THR A 125 15.54 -0.34 9.96
CA THR A 125 16.76 -0.17 9.18
C THR A 125 17.77 0.76 9.85
N TYR A 126 17.30 1.75 10.62
CA TYR A 126 18.20 2.61 11.39
C TYR A 126 18.92 1.83 12.50
N ALA A 127 18.23 0.91 13.14
CA ALA A 127 18.82 0.05 14.16
C ALA A 127 19.78 -1.02 13.58
N THR A 128 19.49 -1.52 12.37
CA THR A 128 20.18 -2.69 11.80
C THR A 128 21.26 -2.36 10.78
N MET A 129 21.00 -1.44 9.86
CA MET A 129 21.82 -1.13 8.69
C MET A 129 22.46 0.28 8.75
N GLY A 130 21.96 1.15 9.62
CA GLY A 130 22.49 2.48 9.85
C GLY A 130 21.80 3.60 9.07
N GLU A 131 22.30 4.83 9.28
CA GLU A 131 21.66 6.08 8.89
C GLU A 131 21.36 6.21 7.40
N LEU A 132 22.28 5.85 6.52
CA LEU A 132 22.06 5.99 5.08
C LEU A 132 20.93 5.08 4.59
N VAL A 133 20.91 3.82 5.04
CA VAL A 133 19.86 2.87 4.64
C VAL A 133 18.54 3.27 5.25
N ALA A 134 18.53 3.75 6.50
CA ALA A 134 17.32 4.31 7.12
C ALA A 134 16.78 5.50 6.31
N TRP A 135 17.66 6.42 5.85
CA TRP A 135 17.24 7.51 4.97
C TRP A 135 16.60 7.00 3.68
N ILE A 136 17.25 6.03 3.00
CA ILE A 136 16.73 5.44 1.75
C ILE A 136 15.33 4.89 1.98
N ILE A 137 15.13 4.10 3.05
CA ILE A 137 13.81 3.55 3.39
C ILE A 137 12.82 4.64 3.80
N GLY A 138 13.23 5.61 4.61
CA GLY A 138 12.36 6.72 5.00
C GLY A 138 11.88 7.52 3.79
N TRP A 139 12.77 7.75 2.82
CA TRP A 139 12.47 8.42 1.55
C TRP A 139 11.53 7.59 0.66
N ASP A 140 11.73 6.27 0.66
CA ASP A 140 10.88 5.31 -0.04
C ASP A 140 9.48 5.24 0.58
N LEU A 141 9.37 5.14 1.91
CA LEU A 141 8.09 5.14 2.63
C LEU A 141 7.28 6.43 2.40
N ILE A 142 7.94 7.58 2.20
CA ILE A 142 7.26 8.82 1.82
C ILE A 142 6.53 8.63 0.48
N LEU A 143 7.20 8.03 -0.49
CA LEU A 143 6.61 7.74 -1.79
C LEU A 143 5.50 6.69 -1.66
N GLU A 144 5.77 5.60 -0.98
CA GLU A 144 4.85 4.48 -0.78
C GLU A 144 3.51 4.94 -0.20
N TYR A 145 3.53 5.63 0.94
CA TYR A 145 2.31 6.12 1.59
C TYR A 145 1.59 7.19 0.77
N ALA A 146 2.33 8.11 0.15
CA ALA A 146 1.73 9.15 -0.69
C ALA A 146 1.02 8.53 -1.90
N VAL A 147 1.70 7.66 -2.62
CA VAL A 147 1.20 7.07 -3.87
C VAL A 147 0.08 6.06 -3.59
N SER A 148 0.17 5.29 -2.50
CA SER A 148 -0.93 4.43 -2.05
C SER A 148 -2.18 5.24 -1.74
N ASN A 149 -2.04 6.36 -1.00
CA ASN A 149 -3.15 7.26 -0.73
C ASN A 149 -3.75 7.88 -1.99
N MET A 150 -2.92 8.29 -2.96
CA MET A 150 -3.38 8.79 -4.26
C MET A 150 -4.23 7.72 -4.97
N ALA A 151 -3.74 6.49 -5.06
CA ALA A 151 -4.46 5.38 -5.68
C ALA A 151 -5.79 5.09 -4.99
N VAL A 152 -5.80 5.05 -3.65
CA VAL A 152 -7.03 4.80 -2.87
C VAL A 152 -8.04 5.93 -3.04
N SER A 153 -7.60 7.21 -3.07
CA SER A 153 -8.51 8.35 -3.23
C SER A 153 -9.15 8.42 -4.62
N VAL A 154 -8.40 8.05 -5.67
CA VAL A 154 -8.97 7.94 -7.03
C VAL A 154 -9.97 6.79 -7.08
N GLY A 155 -9.65 5.62 -6.48
CA GLY A 155 -10.58 4.52 -6.34
C GLY A 155 -11.86 4.90 -5.58
N PHE A 156 -11.72 5.66 -4.49
CA PHE A 156 -12.87 6.21 -3.76
C PHE A 156 -13.75 7.08 -4.64
N SER A 157 -13.16 7.98 -5.43
CA SER A 157 -13.91 8.83 -6.36
C SER A 157 -14.75 8.00 -7.33
N GLN A 158 -14.17 6.96 -7.92
CA GLN A 158 -14.87 6.08 -8.87
C GLN A 158 -16.06 5.36 -8.22
N HIS A 159 -15.91 4.87 -6.99
CA HIS A 159 -17.00 4.24 -6.25
C HIS A 159 -18.05 5.24 -5.79
N LEU A 160 -17.66 6.48 -5.44
CA LEU A 160 -18.61 7.55 -5.13
C LEU A 160 -19.45 7.92 -6.35
N VAL A 161 -18.85 7.99 -7.53
CA VAL A 161 -19.59 8.21 -8.80
C VAL A 161 -20.59 7.08 -9.04
N ASN A 162 -20.22 5.81 -8.81
CA ASN A 162 -21.13 4.69 -8.88
C ASN A 162 -22.29 4.78 -7.86
N LEU A 163 -22.04 5.36 -6.67
CA LEU A 163 -23.08 5.61 -5.67
C LEU A 163 -24.03 6.73 -6.12
N LEU A 164 -23.51 7.81 -6.68
CA LEU A 164 -24.29 8.91 -7.24
C LEU A 164 -25.16 8.44 -8.42
N ASP A 165 -24.60 7.62 -9.30
CA ASP A 165 -25.33 6.95 -10.40
C ASP A 165 -26.50 6.10 -9.88
N TRP A 166 -26.35 5.44 -8.74
CA TRP A 166 -27.44 4.72 -8.08
C TRP A 166 -28.62 5.61 -7.73
N PHE A 167 -28.36 6.85 -7.33
CA PHE A 167 -29.40 7.86 -7.02
C PHE A 167 -29.82 8.68 -8.23
N GLY A 168 -29.36 8.34 -9.44
CA GLY A 168 -29.69 9.06 -10.68
C GLY A 168 -28.96 10.39 -10.83
N VAL A 169 -27.88 10.61 -10.06
CA VAL A 169 -27.05 11.81 -10.15
C VAL A 169 -25.84 11.50 -11.02
N HIS A 170 -25.72 12.18 -12.16
CA HIS A 170 -24.63 12.01 -13.13
C HIS A 170 -23.73 13.26 -13.12
N PRO A 171 -22.62 13.28 -12.35
CA PRO A 171 -21.70 14.41 -12.32
C PRO A 171 -21.03 14.62 -13.69
N ASN A 172 -20.68 15.88 -14.00
CA ASN A 172 -19.96 16.18 -15.22
C ASN A 172 -18.58 15.47 -15.20
N PRO A 173 -18.19 14.74 -16.26
CA PRO A 173 -16.92 14.02 -16.34
C PRO A 173 -15.69 14.88 -16.02
N ARG A 174 -15.71 16.17 -16.34
CA ARG A 174 -14.60 17.10 -16.04
C ARG A 174 -14.29 17.25 -14.55
N TRP A 175 -15.24 16.97 -13.67
CA TRP A 175 -15.11 17.14 -12.22
C TRP A 175 -14.78 15.84 -11.49
N ILE A 176 -14.87 14.71 -12.19
CA ILE A 176 -14.70 13.37 -11.62
C ILE A 176 -13.60 12.56 -12.31
N SER A 177 -12.98 13.11 -13.37
CA SER A 177 -11.87 12.48 -14.08
C SER A 177 -10.57 13.23 -13.84
N PRO A 178 -9.41 12.52 -13.84
CA PRO A 178 -8.11 13.15 -13.77
C PRO A 178 -7.83 14.02 -15.02
N ALA A 179 -6.90 14.96 -14.89
CA ALA A 179 -6.48 15.80 -16.01
C ALA A 179 -5.65 15.04 -17.05
N TYR A 180 -4.94 13.99 -16.65
CA TYR A 180 -4.17 13.12 -17.53
C TYR A 180 -4.80 11.74 -17.62
N LEU A 181 -5.16 11.33 -18.82
CA LEU A 181 -5.79 10.06 -19.14
C LEU A 181 -4.90 9.31 -20.14
N PRO A 182 -4.13 8.30 -19.73
CA PRO A 182 -3.21 7.59 -20.64
C PRO A 182 -3.94 6.79 -21.72
N SER A 183 -5.12 6.27 -21.42
CA SER A 183 -5.94 5.46 -22.35
C SER A 183 -7.18 6.20 -22.86
N GLY A 184 -7.38 7.46 -22.47
CA GLY A 184 -8.64 8.17 -22.69
C GLY A 184 -9.73 7.78 -21.70
N LEU A 185 -10.92 8.32 -21.86
CA LEU A 185 -12.11 8.03 -21.05
C LEU A 185 -13.25 7.65 -21.98
N SER A 186 -13.84 6.49 -21.77
CA SER A 186 -15.06 6.04 -22.46
C SER A 186 -16.22 5.96 -21.48
N ASP A 187 -17.45 6.11 -21.98
CA ASP A 187 -18.64 5.83 -21.20
C ASP A 187 -18.89 4.32 -21.05
N LEU A 188 -19.96 3.96 -20.35
CA LEU A 188 -20.34 2.54 -20.15
C LEU A 188 -20.79 1.85 -21.44
N GLU A 189 -21.10 2.61 -22.49
CA GLU A 189 -21.52 2.15 -23.80
C GLU A 189 -20.33 1.99 -24.76
N GLY A 190 -19.12 2.42 -24.32
CA GLY A 190 -17.88 2.34 -25.09
C GLY A 190 -17.61 3.57 -25.97
N ASN A 191 -18.45 4.62 -25.89
CA ASN A 191 -18.21 5.86 -26.63
C ASN A 191 -17.09 6.64 -25.98
N MET A 192 -16.12 7.11 -26.76
CA MET A 192 -14.98 7.88 -26.27
C MET A 192 -15.41 9.29 -25.88
N LEU A 193 -15.38 9.61 -24.58
CA LEU A 193 -15.67 10.94 -24.06
C LEU A 193 -14.48 11.87 -24.17
N TYR A 194 -13.27 11.35 -23.88
CA TYR A 194 -11.99 12.06 -24.03
C TYR A 194 -10.95 11.12 -24.63
N GLY A 195 -10.17 11.61 -25.57
CA GLY A 195 -9.02 10.89 -26.12
C GLY A 195 -7.87 10.77 -25.10
N PRO A 196 -6.79 10.02 -25.42
CA PRO A 196 -5.60 9.94 -24.57
C PRO A 196 -4.88 11.30 -24.47
N GLY A 197 -4.32 11.57 -23.29
CA GLY A 197 -3.51 12.77 -23.05
C GLY A 197 -4.03 13.69 -21.96
N TRP A 198 -3.62 14.97 -22.02
CA TRP A 198 -4.03 15.98 -21.07
C TRP A 198 -5.35 16.62 -21.46
N HIS A 199 -6.26 16.74 -20.48
CA HIS A 199 -7.58 17.35 -20.62
C HIS A 199 -7.81 18.40 -19.54
N PHE A 200 -8.75 19.29 -19.77
CA PHE A 200 -9.19 20.24 -18.75
C PHE A 200 -10.18 19.52 -17.81
N GLY A 201 -9.65 18.83 -16.82
CA GLY A 201 -10.41 18.11 -15.81
C GLY A 201 -9.65 18.08 -14.48
N PHE A 202 -10.38 17.80 -13.39
CA PHE A 202 -9.81 17.61 -12.08
C PHE A 202 -10.74 16.69 -11.26
N ASN A 203 -10.19 15.64 -10.67
CA ASN A 203 -10.93 14.69 -9.85
C ASN A 203 -11.19 15.28 -8.45
N TRP A 204 -12.20 16.14 -8.36
CA TRP A 204 -12.59 16.81 -7.11
C TRP A 204 -12.96 15.84 -5.98
N PRO A 205 -13.73 14.76 -6.19
CA PRO A 205 -14.03 13.82 -5.11
C PRO A 205 -12.77 13.21 -4.49
N ALA A 206 -11.76 12.85 -5.29
CA ALA A 206 -10.49 12.34 -4.78
C ALA A 206 -9.74 13.37 -3.93
N PHE A 207 -9.69 14.62 -4.40
CA PHE A 207 -9.08 15.72 -3.65
C PHE A 207 -9.83 16.03 -2.34
N ILE A 208 -11.16 16.15 -2.41
CA ILE A 208 -12.01 16.55 -1.27
C ILE A 208 -11.92 15.50 -0.16
N ILE A 209 -12.00 14.19 -0.48
CA ILE A 209 -11.91 13.17 0.56
C ILE A 209 -10.56 13.21 1.29
N VAL A 210 -9.46 13.38 0.58
CA VAL A 210 -8.12 13.50 1.18
C VAL A 210 -8.05 14.72 2.09
N MET A 211 -8.54 15.89 1.64
CA MET A 211 -8.52 17.12 2.43
C MET A 211 -9.45 17.05 3.65
N LEU A 212 -10.62 16.43 3.51
CA LEU A 212 -11.54 16.20 4.63
C LEU A 212 -10.87 15.35 5.71
N LEU A 213 -10.25 14.24 5.32
CA LEU A 213 -9.52 13.38 6.24
C LEU A 213 -8.29 14.11 6.85
N THR A 214 -7.61 14.95 6.08
CA THR A 214 -6.53 15.80 6.60
C THR A 214 -7.02 16.70 7.73
N VAL A 215 -8.15 17.39 7.55
CA VAL A 215 -8.74 18.24 8.59
C VAL A 215 -9.08 17.44 9.85
N ILE A 216 -9.66 16.25 9.68
CA ILE A 216 -9.99 15.35 10.79
C ILE A 216 -8.72 14.93 11.54
N LEU A 217 -7.67 14.53 10.81
CA LEU A 217 -6.40 14.06 11.38
C LEU A 217 -5.65 15.18 12.12
N VAL A 218 -5.66 16.40 11.60
CA VAL A 218 -5.04 17.57 12.28
C VAL A 218 -5.73 17.87 13.59
N ARG A 219 -7.07 17.78 13.65
CA ARG A 219 -7.84 17.99 14.90
C ARG A 219 -7.62 16.88 15.94
N GLY A 220 -7.05 15.76 15.53
CA GLY A 220 -6.81 14.60 16.38
C GLY A 220 -8.04 13.71 16.51
N ILE A 221 -7.89 12.44 16.17
CA ILE A 221 -8.94 11.45 16.33
C ILE A 221 -8.67 10.70 17.64
N ARG A 222 -9.28 11.11 18.73
CA ARG A 222 -9.27 10.31 19.97
C ARG A 222 -10.06 9.00 19.86
N GLU A 223 -10.97 8.92 18.87
CA GLU A 223 -11.89 7.80 18.62
C GLU A 223 -11.45 6.88 17.49
N SER A 224 -10.21 7.03 17.01
CA SER A 224 -9.72 6.41 15.77
C SER A 224 -9.83 4.88 15.73
N ALA A 225 -9.55 4.18 16.84
CA ALA A 225 -9.56 2.72 16.84
C ALA A 225 -10.99 2.13 16.77
N GLU A 226 -11.96 2.72 17.49
CA GLU A 226 -13.35 2.25 17.49
C GLU A 226 -14.01 2.53 16.14
N THR A 227 -13.84 3.74 15.59
CA THR A 227 -14.35 4.11 14.27
C THR A 227 -13.74 3.23 13.18
N ASN A 228 -12.43 2.97 13.23
CA ASN A 228 -11.77 2.05 12.30
C ASN A 228 -12.34 0.63 12.43
N ASN A 229 -12.57 0.11 13.63
CA ASN A 229 -13.15 -1.22 13.84
C ASN A 229 -14.54 -1.35 13.21
N VAL A 230 -15.39 -0.32 13.32
CA VAL A 230 -16.71 -0.29 12.68
C VAL A 230 -16.58 -0.31 11.16
N MET A 231 -15.70 0.53 10.58
CA MET A 231 -15.45 0.55 9.14
C MET A 231 -14.93 -0.81 8.64
N VAL A 232 -14.02 -1.43 9.38
CA VAL A 232 -13.48 -2.77 9.07
C VAL A 232 -14.57 -3.83 9.13
N LEU A 233 -15.43 -3.80 10.12
CA LEU A 233 -16.55 -4.73 10.23
C LEU A 233 -17.50 -4.57 9.03
N LEU A 234 -17.87 -3.35 8.67
CA LEU A 234 -18.77 -3.08 7.54
C LEU A 234 -18.20 -3.57 6.21
N LYS A 235 -16.90 -3.34 5.94
CA LYS A 235 -16.29 -3.81 4.69
C LYS A 235 -16.16 -5.32 4.62
N ILE A 236 -15.85 -6.00 5.76
CA ILE A 236 -15.82 -7.47 5.82
C ILE A 236 -17.21 -8.03 5.56
N ILE A 237 -18.25 -7.48 6.18
CA ILE A 237 -19.65 -7.88 5.94
C ILE A 237 -19.99 -7.71 4.46
N ALA A 238 -19.65 -6.58 3.84
CA ALA A 238 -19.90 -6.33 2.43
C ALA A 238 -19.23 -7.36 1.51
N ILE A 239 -17.97 -7.72 1.80
CA ILE A 239 -17.24 -8.76 1.06
C ILE A 239 -17.90 -10.14 1.25
N LEU A 240 -18.28 -10.49 2.47
CA LEU A 240 -18.95 -11.77 2.75
C LEU A 240 -20.33 -11.84 2.09
N VAL A 241 -21.08 -10.74 2.07
CA VAL A 241 -22.36 -10.63 1.33
C VAL A 241 -22.13 -10.82 -0.16
N PHE A 242 -21.08 -10.19 -0.74
CA PHE A 242 -20.71 -10.40 -2.14
C PHE A 242 -20.42 -11.88 -2.40
N ILE A 243 -19.51 -12.49 -1.64
CA ILE A 243 -19.11 -13.89 -1.82
C ILE A 243 -20.32 -14.82 -1.70
N SER A 244 -21.11 -14.68 -0.64
CA SER A 244 -22.22 -15.60 -0.32
C SER A 244 -23.36 -15.50 -1.33
N PHE A 245 -23.67 -14.31 -1.80
CA PHE A 245 -24.79 -14.08 -2.72
C PHE A 245 -24.37 -14.30 -4.16
N ALA A 246 -23.25 -13.73 -4.58
CA ALA A 246 -22.82 -13.77 -5.98
C ALA A 246 -22.32 -15.17 -6.39
N SER A 247 -21.85 -15.99 -5.45
CA SER A 247 -21.45 -17.38 -5.74
C SER A 247 -22.56 -18.24 -6.38
N ARG A 248 -23.82 -17.88 -6.18
CA ARG A 248 -24.98 -18.58 -6.79
C ARG A 248 -25.11 -18.35 -8.30
N PHE A 249 -24.44 -17.33 -8.81
CA PHE A 249 -24.49 -16.95 -10.24
C PHE A 249 -23.20 -17.31 -10.99
N ILE A 250 -22.36 -18.15 -10.40
CA ILE A 250 -21.12 -18.63 -11.02
C ILE A 250 -21.44 -19.52 -12.20
N HIS A 251 -20.79 -19.23 -13.33
CA HIS A 251 -20.77 -20.07 -14.51
C HIS A 251 -19.37 -20.69 -14.66
N PRO A 252 -19.17 -22.00 -14.41
CA PRO A 252 -17.85 -22.62 -14.48
C PRO A 252 -17.16 -22.50 -15.86
N SER A 253 -17.92 -22.29 -16.92
CA SER A 253 -17.40 -22.00 -18.27
C SER A 253 -16.54 -20.74 -18.34
N ASN A 254 -16.76 -19.75 -17.45
CA ASN A 254 -15.99 -18.52 -17.39
C ASN A 254 -14.54 -18.76 -16.92
N TRP A 255 -14.26 -19.89 -16.26
CA TRP A 255 -12.92 -20.26 -15.86
C TRP A 255 -12.10 -20.92 -16.98
N HIS A 256 -12.63 -21.01 -18.18
CA HIS A 256 -11.93 -21.54 -19.35
C HIS A 256 -11.67 -20.45 -20.40
N PRO A 257 -10.40 -20.28 -20.87
CA PRO A 257 -9.18 -20.95 -20.38
C PRO A 257 -8.78 -20.45 -18.98
N PHE A 258 -8.29 -21.35 -18.11
CA PHE A 258 -7.93 -20.99 -16.72
C PHE A 258 -6.77 -19.98 -16.65
N ALA A 259 -5.72 -20.19 -17.42
CA ALA A 259 -4.56 -19.33 -17.50
C ALA A 259 -4.32 -18.87 -18.95
N PRO A 260 -5.07 -17.89 -19.47
CA PRO A 260 -5.04 -17.52 -20.88
C PRO A 260 -3.66 -17.05 -21.37
N ASN A 261 -2.89 -16.40 -20.48
CA ASN A 261 -1.54 -15.91 -20.78
C ASN A 261 -0.44 -16.71 -20.05
N GLY A 262 -0.78 -17.90 -19.54
CA GLY A 262 0.17 -18.78 -18.85
C GLY A 262 0.86 -18.16 -17.65
N TRP A 263 2.11 -18.59 -17.41
CA TRP A 263 2.90 -18.14 -16.26
C TRP A 263 3.24 -16.63 -16.30
N PRO A 264 3.57 -16.00 -17.43
CA PRO A 264 3.75 -14.56 -17.50
C PRO A 264 2.54 -13.77 -16.99
N GLY A 265 1.33 -14.18 -17.35
CA GLY A 265 0.10 -13.57 -16.86
C GLY A 265 -0.07 -13.71 -15.34
N ILE A 266 0.25 -14.89 -14.77
CA ILE A 266 0.18 -15.14 -13.32
C ILE A 266 1.17 -14.26 -12.59
N LEU A 267 2.43 -14.15 -13.05
CA LEU A 267 3.46 -13.32 -12.42
C LEU A 267 3.13 -11.83 -12.51
N THR A 268 2.72 -11.36 -13.68
CA THR A 268 2.31 -9.97 -13.89
C THR A 268 1.08 -9.63 -13.06
N GLY A 269 0.07 -10.52 -13.04
CA GLY A 269 -1.08 -10.41 -12.16
C GLY A 269 -0.66 -10.32 -10.69
N GLY A 270 0.29 -11.16 -10.26
CA GLY A 270 0.89 -11.11 -8.92
C GLY A 270 1.53 -9.76 -8.61
N SER A 271 2.33 -9.24 -9.53
CA SER A 271 2.99 -7.93 -9.37
C SER A 271 1.96 -6.77 -9.27
N ILE A 272 0.82 -6.88 -9.94
CA ILE A 272 -0.26 -5.89 -9.85
C ILE A 272 -1.03 -6.05 -8.53
N VAL A 273 -1.48 -7.28 -8.18
CA VAL A 273 -2.27 -7.49 -6.96
C VAL A 273 -1.47 -7.38 -5.67
N PHE A 274 -0.14 -7.30 -5.74
CA PHE A 274 0.69 -7.01 -4.57
C PHE A 274 0.22 -5.72 -3.86
N PHE A 275 -0.24 -4.73 -4.62
CA PHE A 275 -0.84 -3.51 -4.07
C PHE A 275 -1.97 -3.80 -3.07
N THR A 276 -2.72 -4.88 -3.25
CA THR A 276 -3.82 -5.23 -2.35
C THR A 276 -3.36 -5.71 -0.98
N TYR A 277 -2.09 -6.07 -0.84
CA TYR A 277 -1.49 -6.53 0.42
C TYR A 277 -0.72 -5.43 1.15
N ILE A 278 -0.46 -4.28 0.49
CA ILE A 278 0.22 -3.15 1.13
C ILE A 278 -0.61 -2.68 2.33
N GLY A 279 0.07 -2.52 3.47
CA GLY A 279 -0.54 -1.99 4.69
C GLY A 279 -0.50 -2.94 5.89
N PHE A 280 -0.18 -4.23 5.76
CA PHE A 280 -0.03 -5.11 6.93
C PHE A 280 1.16 -4.68 7.81
N ASP A 281 2.18 -4.08 7.23
CA ASP A 281 3.34 -3.48 7.89
C ASP A 281 2.97 -2.25 8.73
N SER A 282 1.87 -1.56 8.37
CA SER A 282 1.36 -0.41 9.13
C SER A 282 0.96 -0.77 10.56
N VAL A 283 0.64 -2.04 10.84
CA VAL A 283 0.44 -2.53 12.21
C VAL A 283 1.66 -2.23 13.09
N SER A 284 2.86 -2.29 12.53
CA SER A 284 4.10 -1.99 13.25
C SER A 284 4.24 -0.51 13.64
N THR A 285 3.58 0.41 12.94
CA THR A 285 3.58 1.83 13.29
C THR A 285 2.83 2.14 14.58
N ALA A 286 1.92 1.24 15.00
CA ALA A 286 1.15 1.35 16.23
C ALA A 286 1.82 0.65 17.43
N ALA A 287 3.09 0.28 17.31
CA ALA A 287 3.84 -0.48 18.32
C ALA A 287 3.87 0.20 19.69
N GLU A 288 4.04 1.52 19.73
CA GLU A 288 4.10 2.30 20.99
C GLU A 288 2.75 2.36 21.71
N GLU A 289 1.64 2.17 20.99
CA GLU A 289 0.28 2.14 21.54
C GLU A 289 -0.17 0.72 21.95
N CYS A 290 0.66 -0.28 21.73
CA CYS A 290 0.35 -1.68 22.02
C CYS A 290 0.54 -2.03 23.48
N LYS A 291 -0.40 -2.80 24.05
CA LYS A 291 -0.35 -3.27 25.46
C LYS A 291 0.77 -4.28 25.68
N ARG A 292 0.92 -5.25 24.78
CA ARG A 292 1.90 -6.34 24.83
C ARG A 292 2.58 -6.48 23.46
N PRO A 293 3.47 -5.54 23.09
CA PRO A 293 4.00 -5.46 21.73
C PRO A 293 4.72 -6.74 21.28
N GLN A 294 5.46 -7.38 22.17
CA GLN A 294 6.20 -8.61 21.88
C GLN A 294 5.34 -9.78 21.42
N ARG A 295 4.07 -9.83 21.84
CA ARG A 295 3.10 -10.88 21.48
C ARG A 295 2.07 -10.38 20.47
N ASP A 296 1.49 -9.21 20.74
CA ASP A 296 0.30 -8.75 20.04
C ASP A 296 0.63 -8.20 18.63
N LEU A 297 1.85 -7.65 18.41
CA LEU A 297 2.29 -7.20 17.08
C LEU A 297 2.48 -8.37 16.10
N PRO A 298 3.24 -9.45 16.43
CA PRO A 298 3.33 -10.60 15.55
C PRO A 298 1.97 -11.20 15.20
N ILE A 299 1.08 -11.37 16.19
CA ILE A 299 -0.26 -11.89 15.95
C ILE A 299 -1.04 -10.95 15.03
N GLY A 300 -1.03 -9.66 15.28
CA GLY A 300 -1.73 -8.66 14.48
C GLY A 300 -1.30 -8.66 13.02
N ILE A 301 0.01 -8.67 12.76
CA ILE A 301 0.59 -8.68 11.41
C ILE A 301 0.19 -9.96 10.65
N ILE A 302 0.42 -11.14 11.26
CA ILE A 302 0.16 -12.43 10.61
C ILE A 302 -1.34 -12.66 10.43
N ALA A 303 -2.16 -12.37 11.45
CA ALA A 303 -3.62 -12.53 11.35
C ALA A 303 -4.23 -11.63 10.27
N THR A 304 -3.76 -10.38 10.15
CA THR A 304 -4.16 -9.49 9.06
C THR A 304 -3.93 -10.12 7.70
N LEU A 305 -2.72 -10.63 7.46
CA LEU A 305 -2.37 -11.24 6.18
C LEU A 305 -3.23 -12.47 5.87
N VAL A 306 -3.42 -13.37 6.85
CA VAL A 306 -4.22 -14.59 6.67
C VAL A 306 -5.67 -14.25 6.33
N VAL A 307 -6.30 -13.37 7.11
CA VAL A 307 -7.71 -12.98 6.88
C VAL A 307 -7.87 -12.32 5.51
N CYS A 308 -7.02 -11.36 5.17
CA CYS A 308 -7.09 -10.68 3.87
C CYS A 308 -6.88 -11.64 2.70
N THR A 309 -5.91 -12.56 2.79
CA THR A 309 -5.65 -13.56 1.75
C THR A 309 -6.86 -14.44 1.48
N LEU A 310 -7.49 -14.96 2.55
CA LEU A 310 -8.68 -15.81 2.41
C LEU A 310 -9.84 -15.05 1.75
N LEU A 311 -10.08 -13.81 2.16
CA LEU A 311 -11.12 -12.98 1.56
C LEU A 311 -10.81 -12.67 0.09
N TYR A 312 -9.56 -12.32 -0.24
CA TYR A 312 -9.17 -11.96 -1.58
C TYR A 312 -9.29 -13.13 -2.56
N ILE A 313 -8.78 -14.30 -2.20
CA ILE A 313 -8.92 -15.50 -3.04
C ILE A 313 -10.41 -15.82 -3.26
N SER A 314 -11.24 -15.72 -2.22
CA SER A 314 -12.67 -15.96 -2.35
C SER A 314 -13.35 -14.96 -3.30
N VAL A 315 -13.01 -13.68 -3.18
CA VAL A 315 -13.57 -12.62 -4.07
C VAL A 315 -13.19 -12.87 -5.53
N VAL A 316 -11.91 -13.18 -5.81
CA VAL A 316 -11.47 -13.35 -7.21
C VAL A 316 -12.01 -14.59 -7.86
N VAL A 317 -12.14 -15.68 -7.10
CA VAL A 317 -12.76 -16.92 -7.61
C VAL A 317 -14.23 -16.67 -7.97
N VAL A 318 -14.97 -15.96 -7.10
CA VAL A 318 -16.36 -15.59 -7.41
C VAL A 318 -16.40 -14.65 -8.61
N LEU A 319 -15.63 -13.56 -8.63
CA LEU A 319 -15.65 -12.55 -9.68
C LEU A 319 -15.35 -13.14 -11.07
N THR A 320 -14.31 -13.98 -11.17
CA THR A 320 -13.94 -14.64 -12.44
C THR A 320 -14.93 -15.73 -12.87
N GLY A 321 -15.73 -16.25 -11.93
CA GLY A 321 -16.83 -17.15 -12.23
C GLY A 321 -18.10 -16.44 -12.71
N LEU A 322 -18.31 -15.17 -12.32
CA LEU A 322 -19.48 -14.39 -12.73
C LEU A 322 -19.40 -13.91 -14.18
N VAL A 323 -18.25 -13.44 -14.61
CA VAL A 323 -18.03 -12.85 -15.95
C VAL A 323 -16.73 -13.34 -16.54
N ARG A 324 -16.65 -13.33 -17.88
CA ARG A 324 -15.41 -13.64 -18.58
C ARG A 324 -14.33 -12.61 -18.24
N TRP A 325 -13.12 -13.10 -18.03
CA TRP A 325 -11.97 -12.31 -17.62
C TRP A 325 -11.66 -11.13 -18.56
N ASP A 326 -11.86 -11.29 -19.85
CA ASP A 326 -11.60 -10.29 -20.89
C ASP A 326 -12.57 -9.09 -20.85
N THR A 327 -13.74 -9.24 -20.20
CA THR A 327 -14.72 -8.16 -20.04
C THR A 327 -14.37 -7.18 -18.92
N LEU A 328 -13.32 -7.46 -18.15
CA LEU A 328 -12.85 -6.63 -17.03
C LEU A 328 -11.71 -5.68 -17.43
N VAL A 329 -11.38 -5.59 -18.74
CA VAL A 329 -10.37 -4.65 -19.25
C VAL A 329 -10.80 -3.22 -18.91
N ASP A 330 -9.86 -2.45 -18.36
CA ASP A 330 -10.02 -1.04 -17.97
C ASP A 330 -11.23 -0.74 -17.07
N ASP A 331 -11.75 -1.77 -16.38
CA ASP A 331 -12.86 -1.62 -15.43
C ASP A 331 -12.35 -1.08 -14.09
N ALA A 332 -12.70 0.16 -13.78
CA ALA A 332 -12.26 0.89 -12.59
C ALA A 332 -12.98 0.45 -11.29
N ALA A 333 -14.08 -0.31 -11.38
CA ALA A 333 -14.81 -0.84 -10.24
C ALA A 333 -15.38 -2.24 -10.55
N PRO A 334 -14.52 -3.22 -10.86
CA PRO A 334 -14.91 -4.50 -11.48
C PRO A 334 -15.94 -5.27 -10.65
N VAL A 335 -15.85 -5.28 -9.33
CA VAL A 335 -16.82 -5.97 -8.46
C VAL A 335 -18.21 -5.31 -8.55
N VAL A 336 -18.25 -3.99 -8.43
CA VAL A 336 -19.52 -3.22 -8.45
C VAL A 336 -20.15 -3.23 -9.85
N ASN A 337 -19.33 -3.05 -10.89
CA ASN A 337 -19.82 -3.04 -12.28
C ASN A 337 -20.29 -4.42 -12.74
N THR A 338 -19.66 -5.50 -12.27
CA THR A 338 -20.16 -6.86 -12.52
C THR A 338 -21.54 -7.07 -11.92
N LEU A 339 -21.78 -6.63 -10.69
CA LEU A 339 -23.10 -6.69 -10.06
C LEU A 339 -24.13 -5.82 -10.80
N LYS A 340 -23.73 -4.67 -11.37
CA LYS A 340 -24.57 -3.81 -12.21
C LYS A 340 -24.99 -4.54 -13.50
N ARG A 341 -24.03 -5.17 -14.18
CA ARG A 341 -24.27 -5.97 -15.43
C ARG A 341 -25.23 -7.15 -15.18
N LEU A 342 -25.14 -7.78 -14.01
CA LEU A 342 -25.99 -8.91 -13.62
C LEU A 342 -27.35 -8.45 -13.01
N HIS A 343 -27.64 -7.16 -12.97
CA HIS A 343 -28.85 -6.56 -12.38
C HIS A 343 -29.09 -6.94 -10.90
N ILE A 344 -28.03 -7.20 -10.13
CA ILE A 344 -28.08 -7.58 -8.72
C ILE A 344 -28.01 -6.31 -7.85
N SER A 345 -29.09 -5.54 -7.83
CA SER A 345 -29.14 -4.21 -7.26
C SER A 345 -28.88 -4.16 -5.74
N SER A 346 -29.55 -5.00 -4.95
CA SER A 346 -29.44 -4.95 -3.48
C SER A 346 -28.03 -5.25 -2.97
N VAL A 347 -27.34 -6.26 -3.55
CA VAL A 347 -25.97 -6.61 -3.19
C VAL A 347 -24.98 -5.54 -3.67
N ARG A 348 -25.23 -4.96 -4.85
CA ARG A 348 -24.41 -3.87 -5.40
C ARG A 348 -24.33 -2.70 -4.41
N LEU A 349 -25.45 -2.27 -3.82
CA LEU A 349 -25.46 -1.15 -2.86
C LEU A 349 -24.63 -1.47 -1.60
N VAL A 350 -24.80 -2.67 -1.02
CA VAL A 350 -24.06 -3.10 0.16
C VAL A 350 -22.55 -3.14 -0.12
N VAL A 351 -22.15 -3.71 -1.26
CA VAL A 351 -20.73 -3.79 -1.67
C VAL A 351 -20.16 -2.40 -1.92
N LEU A 352 -20.93 -1.51 -2.53
CA LEU A 352 -20.52 -0.14 -2.83
C LEU A 352 -20.25 0.67 -1.54
N ILE A 353 -21.18 0.59 -0.56
CA ILE A 353 -20.99 1.22 0.76
C ILE A 353 -19.79 0.62 1.48
N GLY A 354 -19.65 -0.71 1.47
CA GLY A 354 -18.51 -1.41 2.08
C GLY A 354 -17.17 -1.03 1.45
N ALA A 355 -17.12 -0.89 0.13
CA ALA A 355 -15.93 -0.43 -0.60
C ALA A 355 -15.54 1.01 -0.21
N LEU A 356 -16.51 1.93 -0.17
CA LEU A 356 -16.27 3.32 0.26
C LEU A 356 -15.74 3.38 1.69
N MET A 357 -16.36 2.65 2.63
CA MET A 357 -15.89 2.57 4.02
C MET A 357 -14.49 1.97 4.11
N GLY A 358 -14.21 0.94 3.30
CA GLY A 358 -12.89 0.33 3.19
C GLY A 358 -11.83 1.31 2.74
N MET A 359 -12.11 2.10 1.70
CA MET A 359 -11.19 3.10 1.18
C MET A 359 -10.96 4.25 2.16
N ILE A 360 -12.00 4.75 2.85
CA ILE A 360 -11.85 5.77 3.91
C ILE A 360 -10.92 5.26 5.02
N SER A 361 -11.12 4.01 5.47
CA SER A 361 -10.26 3.40 6.49
C SER A 361 -8.80 3.32 6.03
N SER A 362 -8.53 2.89 4.79
CA SER A 362 -7.17 2.82 4.24
C SER A 362 -6.52 4.19 4.08
N LEU A 363 -7.27 5.18 3.58
CA LEU A 363 -6.80 6.57 3.45
C LEU A 363 -6.35 7.13 4.80
N LEU A 364 -7.15 6.91 5.86
CA LEU A 364 -6.80 7.34 7.21
C LEU A 364 -5.48 6.74 7.69
N VAL A 365 -5.31 5.42 7.54
CA VAL A 365 -4.12 4.70 8.02
C VAL A 365 -2.87 5.15 7.27
N PHE A 366 -2.92 5.21 5.94
CA PHE A 366 -1.78 5.63 5.14
C PHE A 366 -1.41 7.10 5.37
N GLN A 367 -2.38 7.98 5.54
CA GLN A 367 -2.11 9.40 5.79
C GLN A 367 -1.50 9.64 7.19
N ILE A 368 -1.94 8.89 8.20
CA ILE A 368 -1.31 8.87 9.53
C ILE A 368 0.13 8.34 9.41
N GLY A 369 0.33 7.22 8.70
CA GLY A 369 1.65 6.61 8.50
C GLY A 369 2.62 7.60 7.86
N GLN A 370 2.22 8.26 6.78
CA GLN A 370 3.04 9.27 6.08
C GLN A 370 3.45 10.42 6.99
N ALA A 371 2.52 10.99 7.74
CA ALA A 371 2.82 12.08 8.67
C ALA A 371 3.79 11.63 9.78
N ARG A 372 3.65 10.40 10.28
CA ARG A 372 4.54 9.83 11.32
C ARG A 372 5.94 9.54 10.79
N VAL A 373 6.10 9.08 9.55
CA VAL A 373 7.43 8.90 8.93
C VAL A 373 8.16 10.23 8.80
N TRP A 374 7.50 11.26 8.28
CA TRP A 374 8.10 12.60 8.20
C TRP A 374 8.47 13.16 9.58
N PHE A 375 7.59 12.98 10.55
CA PHE A 375 7.84 13.38 11.94
C PHE A 375 9.07 12.67 12.53
N ALA A 376 9.18 11.35 12.37
CA ALA A 376 10.31 10.56 12.86
C ALA A 376 11.63 10.99 12.21
N MET A 377 11.66 11.12 10.87
CA MET A 377 12.84 11.57 10.13
C MET A 377 13.27 12.99 10.53
N SER A 378 12.31 13.87 10.79
CA SER A 378 12.57 15.24 11.25
C SER A 378 13.16 15.28 12.67
N ARG A 379 12.67 14.42 13.56
CA ARG A 379 13.18 14.26 14.93
C ARG A 379 14.62 13.76 14.94
N ASP A 380 14.97 12.87 14.02
CA ASP A 380 16.35 12.40 13.85
C ASP A 380 17.26 13.39 13.10
N GLY A 381 16.73 14.57 12.73
CA GLY A 381 17.49 15.63 12.05
C GLY A 381 17.70 15.38 10.56
N LEU A 382 17.19 14.28 10.02
CA LEU A 382 17.36 13.91 8.62
C LEU A 382 16.41 14.69 7.70
N PHE A 383 15.27 15.17 8.22
CA PHE A 383 14.27 15.95 7.47
C PHE A 383 14.08 17.35 8.09
N PRO A 384 13.52 18.35 7.38
CA PRO A 384 13.37 19.70 7.91
C PRO A 384 12.61 19.75 9.23
N ARG A 385 13.11 20.53 10.20
CA ARG A 385 12.58 20.60 11.57
C ARG A 385 11.10 20.97 11.65
N ILE A 386 10.57 21.65 10.65
CA ILE A 386 9.15 22.05 10.60
C ILE A 386 8.21 20.84 10.57
N PHE A 387 8.64 19.71 9.97
CA PHE A 387 7.88 18.46 9.95
C PHE A 387 7.83 17.74 11.30
N GLY A 388 8.72 18.09 12.23
CA GLY A 388 8.74 17.61 13.61
C GLY A 388 7.91 18.46 14.58
N ARG A 389 7.19 19.48 14.06
CA ARG A 389 6.36 20.36 14.88
C ARG A 389 5.10 19.64 15.34
N VAL A 390 4.77 19.77 16.64
CA VAL A 390 3.52 19.26 17.23
C VAL A 390 2.60 20.43 17.55
N HIS A 391 1.33 20.31 17.18
CA HIS A 391 0.33 21.36 17.44
C HIS A 391 0.06 21.47 18.96
N PRO A 392 0.15 22.67 19.58
CA PRO A 392 0.06 22.82 21.02
C PRO A 392 -1.26 22.31 21.64
N ARG A 393 -2.40 22.51 20.93
CA ARG A 393 -3.73 22.14 21.40
C ARG A 393 -4.10 20.69 21.09
N TYR A 394 -3.79 20.23 19.86
CA TYR A 394 -4.24 18.93 19.35
C TYR A 394 -3.24 17.81 19.55
N GLN A 395 -1.98 18.15 19.86
CA GLN A 395 -0.85 17.23 20.04
C GLN A 395 -0.66 16.28 18.85
N THR A 396 -0.88 16.80 17.63
CA THR A 396 -0.70 16.11 16.37
C THR A 396 0.40 16.79 15.55
N PRO A 397 1.10 16.08 14.64
CA PRO A 397 2.07 16.67 13.71
C PRO A 397 1.33 17.43 12.60
N ASP A 398 0.79 18.62 12.93
CA ASP A 398 -0.11 19.40 12.09
C ASP A 398 0.48 19.74 10.73
N PHE A 399 1.69 20.28 10.70
CA PHE A 399 2.34 20.66 9.44
C PHE A 399 2.58 19.45 8.54
N SER A 400 3.08 18.34 9.07
CA SER A 400 3.29 17.10 8.32
C SER A 400 1.98 16.54 7.77
N THR A 401 0.90 16.61 8.55
CA THR A 401 -0.42 16.13 8.13
C THR A 401 -1.01 16.99 7.01
N TRP A 402 -0.93 18.33 7.10
CA TRP A 402 -1.37 19.22 6.01
C TRP A 402 -0.56 19.01 4.74
N MET A 403 0.77 18.91 4.86
CA MET A 403 1.62 18.65 3.70
C MET A 403 1.32 17.30 3.05
N ALA A 404 1.06 16.25 3.85
CA ALA A 404 0.61 14.95 3.33
C ALA A 404 -0.70 15.08 2.55
N GLY A 405 -1.68 15.83 3.08
CA GLY A 405 -2.94 16.08 2.39
C GLY A 405 -2.76 16.75 1.02
N PHE A 406 -1.94 17.78 0.91
CA PHE A 406 -1.70 18.47 -0.36
C PHE A 406 -0.88 17.64 -1.34
N VAL A 407 0.19 16.98 -0.86
CA VAL A 407 1.06 16.12 -1.67
C VAL A 407 0.29 14.92 -2.25
N VAL A 408 -0.72 14.45 -1.55
CA VAL A 408 -1.60 13.36 -2.03
C VAL A 408 -2.77 13.91 -2.85
N GLY A 409 -3.48 14.90 -2.34
CA GLY A 409 -4.74 15.35 -2.94
C GLY A 409 -4.57 15.99 -4.32
N ILE A 410 -3.54 16.83 -4.51
CA ILE A 410 -3.31 17.50 -5.81
C ILE A 410 -2.99 16.49 -6.91
N PRO A 411 -1.99 15.58 -6.77
CA PRO A 411 -1.73 14.58 -7.81
C PRO A 411 -2.90 13.61 -8.03
N ALA A 412 -3.64 13.24 -6.98
CA ALA A 412 -4.82 12.39 -7.12
C ALA A 412 -5.94 13.04 -7.95
N GLY A 413 -6.01 14.38 -7.92
CA GLY A 413 -6.90 15.15 -8.80
C GLY A 413 -6.45 15.18 -10.27
N LEU A 414 -5.16 14.99 -10.53
CA LEU A 414 -4.53 15.20 -11.83
C LEU A 414 -4.20 13.91 -12.60
N LEU A 415 -3.90 12.80 -11.91
CA LEU A 415 -3.30 11.60 -12.49
C LEU A 415 -4.18 10.35 -12.25
N ASP A 416 -3.93 9.32 -13.06
CA ASP A 416 -4.67 8.06 -13.06
C ASP A 416 -4.16 7.07 -11.99
N ILE A 417 -5.06 6.17 -11.54
CA ILE A 417 -4.80 5.18 -10.49
C ILE A 417 -3.72 4.15 -10.88
N GLY A 418 -3.69 3.73 -12.14
CA GLY A 418 -2.75 2.70 -12.61
C GLY A 418 -1.30 3.14 -12.47
N THR A 419 -1.02 4.42 -12.72
CA THR A 419 0.31 5.01 -12.55
C THR A 419 0.77 4.98 -11.09
N PHE A 420 -0.14 5.19 -10.15
CA PHE A 420 0.16 5.21 -8.72
C PHE A 420 0.40 3.83 -8.14
N ALA A 421 -0.48 2.87 -8.42
CA ALA A 421 -0.39 1.53 -7.84
C ALA A 421 0.94 0.84 -8.12
N ASP A 422 1.41 0.91 -9.35
CA ASP A 422 2.69 0.28 -9.74
C ASP A 422 3.91 0.91 -9.06
N LEU A 423 3.88 2.23 -8.88
CA LEU A 423 5.00 2.93 -8.22
C LEU A 423 5.04 2.64 -6.71
N SER A 424 3.87 2.43 -6.09
CA SER A 424 3.80 1.97 -4.70
C SER A 424 4.36 0.56 -4.56
N ASN A 425 4.04 -0.35 -5.49
CA ASN A 425 4.47 -1.74 -5.42
C ASN A 425 5.99 -1.91 -5.38
N ILE A 426 6.73 -1.17 -6.24
CA ILE A 426 8.18 -1.32 -6.31
C ILE A 426 8.86 -0.83 -5.03
N GLY A 427 8.39 0.28 -4.44
CA GLY A 427 8.90 0.81 -3.19
C GLY A 427 8.66 -0.15 -2.02
N THR A 428 7.43 -0.60 -1.83
CA THR A 428 7.08 -1.52 -0.74
C THR A 428 7.84 -2.85 -0.82
N LEU A 429 7.97 -3.44 -2.02
CA LEU A 429 8.76 -4.66 -2.21
C LEU A 429 10.24 -4.45 -1.87
N PHE A 430 10.79 -3.30 -2.22
CA PHE A 430 12.15 -2.93 -1.87
C PHE A 430 12.31 -2.75 -0.35
N ALA A 431 11.37 -2.08 0.32
CA ALA A 431 11.35 -1.95 1.77
C ALA A 431 11.30 -3.31 2.47
N PHE A 432 10.46 -4.23 2.00
CA PHE A 432 10.37 -5.59 2.55
C PHE A 432 11.66 -6.37 2.39
N ALA A 433 12.33 -6.26 1.24
CA ALA A 433 13.63 -6.88 1.01
C ALA A 433 14.70 -6.34 1.98
N LEU A 434 14.72 -5.03 2.24
CA LEU A 434 15.68 -4.43 3.18
C LEU A 434 15.35 -4.78 4.64
N VAL A 435 14.08 -4.83 5.05
CA VAL A 435 13.68 -5.30 6.37
C VAL A 435 14.14 -6.75 6.60
N ALA A 436 13.96 -7.62 5.62
CA ALA A 436 14.45 -9.00 5.67
C ALA A 436 15.99 -9.06 5.76
N GLY A 437 16.70 -8.21 5.01
CA GLY A 437 18.15 -8.04 5.13
C GLY A 437 18.57 -7.59 6.53
N GLY A 438 17.77 -6.67 7.16
CA GLY A 438 17.98 -6.24 8.54
C GLY A 438 17.87 -7.38 9.55
N VAL A 439 16.92 -8.29 9.38
CA VAL A 439 16.81 -9.50 10.20
C VAL A 439 18.06 -10.35 10.12
N LEU A 440 18.59 -10.60 8.90
CA LEU A 440 19.82 -11.38 8.70
C LEU A 440 21.02 -10.72 9.39
N ILE A 441 21.21 -9.41 9.18
CA ILE A 441 22.31 -8.65 9.76
C ILE A 441 22.23 -8.69 11.30
N LEU A 442 21.05 -8.49 11.86
CA LEU A 442 20.88 -8.46 13.32
C LEU A 442 21.06 -9.85 13.95
N ARG A 443 20.68 -10.91 13.25
CA ARG A 443 20.95 -12.28 13.70
C ARG A 443 22.45 -12.62 13.71
N TYR A 444 23.22 -12.02 12.82
CA TYR A 444 24.67 -12.17 12.78
C TYR A 444 25.39 -11.29 13.80
N ARG A 445 24.95 -10.03 13.96
CA ARG A 445 25.59 -9.05 14.87
C ARG A 445 25.26 -9.27 16.34
N GLU A 446 24.01 -9.62 16.64
CA GLU A 446 23.50 -9.81 18.00
C GLU A 446 22.81 -11.19 18.12
N PRO A 447 23.54 -12.31 18.02
CA PRO A 447 22.98 -13.65 18.02
C PRO A 447 22.27 -13.99 19.35
N ASP A 448 22.80 -13.49 20.47
CA ASP A 448 22.34 -13.79 21.83
C ASP A 448 21.20 -12.87 22.29
N ARG A 449 20.83 -11.86 21.49
CA ARG A 449 19.74 -10.96 21.86
C ARG A 449 18.41 -11.72 21.93
N HIS A 450 17.71 -11.54 23.06
CA HIS A 450 16.39 -12.17 23.27
C HIS A 450 15.39 -11.73 22.20
N ARG A 451 14.76 -12.70 21.54
CA ARG A 451 13.72 -12.52 20.52
C ARG A 451 12.44 -13.17 21.00
N ALA A 452 11.44 -12.38 21.40
CA ALA A 452 10.14 -12.87 21.83
C ALA A 452 9.39 -13.60 20.70
N PHE A 453 9.60 -13.17 19.45
CA PHE A 453 9.19 -13.86 18.23
C PHE A 453 10.39 -14.04 17.31
N ARG A 454 10.57 -15.21 16.74
CA ARG A 454 11.63 -15.52 15.78
C ARG A 454 11.01 -16.11 14.52
N ALA A 455 11.31 -15.51 13.37
CA ALA A 455 10.82 -16.01 12.09
C ALA A 455 11.29 -17.45 11.86
N PRO A 456 10.39 -18.35 11.45
CA PRO A 456 10.67 -19.78 11.31
C PRO A 456 11.72 -20.05 10.24
N GLY A 457 12.38 -21.20 10.33
CA GLY A 457 13.37 -21.65 9.34
C GLY A 457 14.73 -20.92 9.38
N GLY A 458 15.05 -20.21 10.48
CA GLY A 458 16.36 -19.50 10.58
C GLY A 458 16.53 -18.46 9.46
N PRO A 459 17.60 -18.54 8.63
CA PRO A 459 17.84 -17.59 7.54
C PRO A 459 16.92 -17.79 6.34
N ILE A 460 16.16 -18.91 6.28
CA ILE A 460 15.36 -19.26 5.09
C ILE A 460 14.26 -18.22 4.85
N ALA A 461 13.48 -17.85 5.87
CA ALA A 461 12.39 -16.89 5.70
C ALA A 461 12.89 -15.52 5.19
N PRO A 462 13.92 -14.88 5.77
CA PRO A 462 14.45 -13.63 5.22
C PRO A 462 15.01 -13.76 3.80
N VAL A 463 15.71 -14.84 3.47
CA VAL A 463 16.25 -15.06 2.12
C VAL A 463 15.11 -15.24 1.12
N LEU A 464 14.09 -16.03 1.45
CA LEU A 464 12.91 -16.20 0.59
C LEU A 464 12.12 -14.89 0.45
N THR A 465 12.04 -14.05 1.48
CA THR A 465 11.47 -12.70 1.37
C THR A 465 12.20 -11.90 0.30
N ILE A 466 13.53 -11.83 0.37
CA ILE A 466 14.33 -11.08 -0.60
C ILE A 466 14.11 -11.60 -2.02
N LEU A 467 14.20 -12.92 -2.22
CA LEU A 467 14.04 -13.55 -3.53
C LEU A 467 12.63 -13.32 -4.11
N THR A 468 11.59 -13.51 -3.32
CA THR A 468 10.19 -13.33 -3.78
C THR A 468 9.86 -11.87 -4.03
N CYS A 469 10.38 -10.92 -3.24
CA CYS A 469 10.24 -9.51 -3.50
C CYS A 469 10.88 -9.12 -4.84
N PHE A 470 12.12 -9.55 -5.12
CA PHE A 470 12.76 -9.28 -6.41
C PHE A 470 12.04 -9.95 -7.57
N LEU A 471 11.49 -11.16 -7.38
CA LEU A 471 10.69 -11.83 -8.41
C LEU A 471 9.43 -11.02 -8.77
N LEU A 472 8.70 -10.51 -7.77
CA LEU A 472 7.53 -9.66 -7.99
C LEU A 472 7.91 -8.31 -8.60
N MET A 473 9.03 -7.69 -8.15
CA MET A 473 9.55 -6.46 -8.77
C MET A 473 9.89 -6.67 -10.25
N ALA A 474 10.43 -7.83 -10.62
CA ALA A 474 10.76 -8.16 -12.00
C ALA A 474 9.53 -8.32 -12.91
N GLY A 475 8.36 -8.57 -12.34
CA GLY A 475 7.06 -8.54 -13.05
C GLY A 475 6.51 -7.14 -13.31
N LEU A 476 7.14 -6.08 -12.78
CA LEU A 476 6.74 -4.70 -13.02
C LEU A 476 7.36 -4.16 -14.32
N PRO A 477 6.69 -3.21 -15.02
CA PRO A 477 7.21 -2.54 -16.20
C PRO A 477 8.55 -1.82 -15.94
N ILE A 478 9.40 -1.77 -16.97
CA ILE A 478 10.72 -1.08 -16.92
C ILE A 478 10.55 0.38 -16.55
N MET A 479 9.48 1.05 -16.99
CA MET A 479 9.19 2.44 -16.64
C MET A 479 9.11 2.65 -15.12
N ASN A 480 8.59 1.68 -14.35
CA ASN A 480 8.48 1.78 -12.89
C ASN A 480 9.86 1.71 -12.21
N TRP A 481 10.77 0.90 -12.75
CA TRP A 481 12.16 0.86 -12.31
C TRP A 481 12.87 2.19 -12.53
N ILE A 482 12.67 2.82 -13.71
CA ILE A 482 13.23 4.13 -14.01
C ILE A 482 12.71 5.19 -13.04
N ARG A 483 11.40 5.25 -12.83
CA ARG A 483 10.77 6.18 -11.89
C ARG A 483 11.29 5.99 -10.46
N PHE A 484 11.42 4.74 -10.03
CA PHE A 484 11.96 4.38 -8.72
C PHE A 484 13.41 4.84 -8.56
N PHE A 485 14.30 4.55 -9.51
CA PHE A 485 15.69 4.98 -9.43
C PHE A 485 15.85 6.51 -9.50
N VAL A 486 15.04 7.20 -10.30
CA VAL A 486 15.01 8.66 -10.33
C VAL A 486 14.60 9.22 -8.96
N TRP A 487 13.55 8.64 -8.35
CA TRP A 487 13.12 9.03 -7.01
C TRP A 487 14.22 8.80 -5.96
N MET A 488 14.87 7.65 -5.99
CA MET A 488 15.99 7.33 -5.10
C MET A 488 17.17 8.29 -5.30
N ALA A 489 17.51 8.64 -6.54
CA ALA A 489 18.58 9.60 -6.83
C ALA A 489 18.27 10.99 -6.24
N ILE A 490 17.03 11.47 -6.38
CA ILE A 490 16.57 12.71 -5.75
C ILE A 490 16.73 12.64 -4.23
N GLY A 491 16.30 11.54 -3.61
CA GLY A 491 16.45 11.33 -2.17
C GLY A 491 17.90 11.36 -1.71
N LEU A 492 18.81 10.72 -2.45
CA LEU A 492 20.23 10.72 -2.13
C LEU A 492 20.84 12.14 -2.24
N VAL A 493 20.47 12.92 -3.26
CA VAL A 493 20.89 14.32 -3.39
C VAL A 493 20.44 15.14 -2.18
N ILE A 494 19.19 14.98 -1.73
CA ILE A 494 18.67 15.66 -0.55
C ILE A 494 19.42 15.21 0.71
N TYR A 495 19.69 13.92 0.86
CA TYR A 495 20.47 13.38 1.99
C TYR A 495 21.86 14.01 2.08
N TYR A 496 22.62 14.01 0.99
CA TYR A 496 23.97 14.55 1.00
C TYR A 496 24.03 16.06 1.24
N ASN A 497 23.03 16.80 0.75
CA ASN A 497 22.98 18.26 0.90
C ASN A 497 22.41 18.70 2.26
N TYR A 498 21.40 18.01 2.78
CA TYR A 498 20.66 18.38 3.98
C TYR A 498 20.84 17.36 5.13
N GLY A 499 20.32 16.13 4.99
CA GLY A 499 20.19 15.15 6.06
C GLY A 499 21.52 14.82 6.71
N ARG A 500 22.54 14.52 5.91
CA ARG A 500 23.89 14.22 6.39
C ARG A 500 24.51 15.31 7.26
N LYS A 501 24.19 16.57 7.03
CA LYS A 501 24.77 17.70 7.76
C LYS A 501 24.08 17.97 9.10
N ARG A 502 22.84 17.54 9.27
CA ARG A 502 21.97 17.87 10.41
C ARG A 502 21.56 16.66 11.26
N SER A 503 22.07 15.48 10.94
CA SER A 503 21.82 14.25 11.68
C SER A 503 22.16 14.40 13.17
N THR A 504 21.20 14.08 14.03
CA THR A 504 21.37 14.12 15.50
C THR A 504 22.40 13.09 15.96
N LEU A 505 22.46 11.93 15.29
CA LEU A 505 23.45 10.88 15.60
C LEU A 505 24.88 11.34 15.37
N ARG A 506 25.12 12.27 14.43
CA ARG A 506 26.44 12.87 14.18
C ARG A 506 26.78 13.94 15.19
N ALA A 507 25.80 14.78 15.54
CA ALA A 507 26.02 15.82 16.54
C ALA A 507 26.41 15.23 17.90
N ALA A 508 25.72 14.17 18.33
CA ALA A 508 26.03 13.48 19.60
C ALA A 508 27.41 12.81 19.65
N ASN A 509 28.02 12.51 18.50
CA ASN A 509 29.35 11.90 18.44
C ASN A 509 30.51 12.91 18.17
N GLN A 510 30.18 14.20 18.02
CA GLN A 510 31.15 15.29 17.87
C GLN A 510 31.29 16.12 19.18
N ALA A 511 30.30 15.96 20.09
CA ALA A 511 30.33 16.47 21.45
C ALA A 511 30.95 15.44 22.42
#